data_6052460f2d41fb1b69c68d899276fc35
#
_entry.id   6052460f2d41fb1b69c68d899276fc35
#
_cell.length_a   1.000
_cell.length_b   1.000
_cell.length_c   1.000
_cell.angle_alpha   90.00
_cell.angle_beta   90.00
_cell.angle_gamma   90.00
#
_symmetry.space_group_name_H-M   'P 1'
#
loop_
_entity.id
_entity.type
_entity.pdbx_description
1 polymer ?
#
loop_
_entity_poly.entity_id
_entity_poly.type
_entity_poly.pdbx_seq_one_letter_code
_entity_poly.pdbx_strand_id
1 'polypeptide(L)'
;MPGKTQTFLSVAAIVIISSVSDKAQTASDRPSREFGWSVSTETSKQKKSPRVLPPKPQPIAEDTDTIRVDTMMAVNEVTVQAKNGLRIEHLKTDDFVVLEDGVPQEIEIFSYGPSVLPRSITLIIDHSQSQWRYIKDSIDAAKILADAVAQNDEIAIVTDSVEVAVSFTTDRNNLKSSLEKLKSKTLNGDFGKSKQYSSLMAVLNEMSDRNGTRQIIVFQTDGDQFRTLRSENEELGGTTKFTFDQIVALAKRKGVIIHTVYSGLELSKLTKRERKESVRKALEDERYAASLSSKRQVTESIPLKLTSDYLTSRAELLEKERAAVESLAVRTGGLAQTLRSSADAAAVYGNILSEMDRRYVIGYYPKNQAKDGKLRKVKVTLRGNSDYQVTSRRSYVAPEAAN
;
A
#
# COMPACT_ATOMS: atom_id res chain seq x y z
N MET A 1 76.03 -16.47 18.59
CA MET A 1 74.81 -16.23 17.82
C MET A 1 73.83 -15.58 18.73
N PRO A 2 73.48 -14.32 18.59
CA PRO A 2 72.56 -13.62 19.48
C PRO A 2 71.15 -13.57 18.96
N GLY A 3 70.18 -13.81 19.90
CA GLY A 3 68.80 -13.75 19.68
C GLY A 3 68.26 -12.30 19.58
N LYS A 4 67.23 -12.13 18.74
CA LYS A 4 66.54 -10.88 18.58
C LYS A 4 65.37 -10.76 19.58
N THR A 5 65.49 -9.77 20.45
CA THR A 5 64.46 -9.37 21.41
C THR A 5 63.39 -8.53 20.67
N GLN A 6 62.12 -8.96 20.67
CA GLN A 6 60.99 -8.16 20.22
C GLN A 6 60.44 -7.38 21.42
N THR A 7 60.42 -6.06 21.27
CA THR A 7 59.85 -5.13 22.23
C THR A 7 58.37 -4.93 21.91
N PHE A 8 57.47 -5.30 22.83
CA PHE A 8 56.06 -4.98 22.77
C PHE A 8 55.84 -3.56 23.32
N LEU A 9 55.36 -2.66 22.50
CA LEU A 9 54.82 -1.38 22.92
C LEU A 9 53.33 -1.55 23.31
N SER A 10 53.07 -1.38 24.59
CA SER A 10 51.73 -1.31 25.16
C SER A 10 51.21 0.12 25.02
N VAL A 11 50.13 0.30 24.25
CA VAL A 11 49.38 1.57 24.16
C VAL A 11 48.26 1.51 25.19
N ALA A 12 48.39 2.29 26.25
CA ALA A 12 47.34 2.49 27.23
C ALA A 12 46.31 3.48 26.69
N ALA A 13 45.05 3.02 26.50
CA ALA A 13 43.93 3.89 26.18
C ALA A 13 43.39 4.49 27.49
N ILE A 14 43.46 5.82 27.59
CA ILE A 14 42.84 6.60 28.67
C ILE A 14 41.37 6.76 28.35
N VAL A 15 40.50 6.12 29.14
CA VAL A 15 39.04 6.34 29.08
C VAL A 15 38.73 7.50 30.00
N ILE A 16 38.33 8.64 29.42
CA ILE A 16 37.77 9.76 30.17
C ILE A 16 36.25 9.49 30.33
N ILE A 17 35.86 9.17 31.55
CA ILE A 17 34.45 9.08 31.95
C ILE A 17 33.99 10.50 32.33
N SER A 18 33.24 11.17 31.47
CA SER A 18 32.50 12.38 31.83
C SER A 18 31.13 11.95 32.38
N SER A 19 30.94 12.14 33.68
CA SER A 19 29.67 11.99 34.36
C SER A 19 28.71 13.13 33.91
N VAL A 20 27.74 12.81 33.10
CA VAL A 20 26.59 13.69 32.83
C VAL A 20 25.49 13.29 33.80
N SER A 21 25.14 14.24 34.66
CA SER A 21 24.08 14.15 35.65
C SER A 21 22.72 14.06 34.92
N ASP A 22 22.07 12.90 34.98
CA ASP A 22 20.70 12.68 34.53
C ASP A 22 19.72 13.40 35.46
N LYS A 23 19.15 14.51 34.99
CA LYS A 23 17.88 14.99 35.51
C LYS A 23 16.78 14.17 34.88
N ALA A 24 16.21 13.23 35.65
CA ALA A 24 15.01 12.50 35.31
C ALA A 24 13.88 13.47 35.02
N GLN A 25 13.52 13.61 33.77
CA GLN A 25 12.28 14.24 33.33
C GLN A 25 11.21 13.16 33.32
N THR A 26 10.23 13.28 34.21
CA THR A 26 9.07 12.42 34.31
C THR A 26 8.36 12.34 32.98
N ALA A 27 8.36 11.15 32.40
CA ALA A 27 7.60 10.82 31.19
C ALA A 27 6.10 10.93 31.52
N SER A 28 5.41 11.87 30.86
CA SER A 28 3.97 11.92 30.87
C SER A 28 3.42 10.66 30.20
N ASP A 29 2.52 9.95 30.87
CA ASP A 29 1.76 8.83 30.36
C ASP A 29 0.98 9.23 29.10
N ARG A 30 1.57 9.03 27.94
CA ARG A 30 0.84 8.89 26.68
C ARG A 30 0.79 7.41 26.37
N PRO A 31 -0.39 6.82 26.09
CA PRO A 31 -0.46 5.44 25.70
C PRO A 31 0.40 5.25 24.43
N SER A 32 1.46 4.46 24.56
CA SER A 32 2.29 4.06 23.42
C SER A 32 1.40 3.26 22.48
N ARG A 33 1.12 3.82 21.29
CA ARG A 33 0.51 3.04 20.22
C ARG A 33 1.46 1.89 19.90
N GLU A 34 0.95 0.68 19.93
CA GLU A 34 1.69 -0.59 19.86
C GLU A 34 2.63 -0.71 18.64
N PHE A 35 2.49 0.17 17.64
CA PHE A 35 3.28 0.16 16.42
C PHE A 35 4.06 1.45 16.12
N GLY A 36 3.85 2.54 16.83
CA GLY A 36 4.60 3.79 16.68
C GLY A 36 4.65 4.37 15.25
N TRP A 37 3.68 4.04 14.40
CA TRP A 37 3.58 4.47 13.01
C TRP A 37 2.20 5.06 12.76
N SER A 38 2.20 6.33 12.41
CA SER A 38 1.04 7.02 11.87
C SER A 38 1.40 7.56 10.48
N VAL A 39 0.40 7.65 9.63
CA VAL A 39 0.52 8.32 8.34
C VAL A 39 0.66 9.82 8.62
N SER A 40 1.78 10.43 8.22
CA SER A 40 2.00 11.87 8.37
C SER A 40 1.19 12.63 7.33
N THR A 41 0.49 13.68 7.76
CA THR A 41 -0.15 14.64 6.86
C THR A 41 0.71 15.88 6.76
N GLU A 42 1.07 16.31 5.55
CA GLU A 42 1.63 17.65 5.36
C GLU A 42 0.52 18.68 5.65
N THR A 43 0.52 19.25 6.85
CA THR A 43 -0.36 20.38 7.17
C THR A 43 0.18 21.65 6.50
N SER A 44 -0.41 22.01 5.36
CA SER A 44 -0.31 23.39 4.92
C SER A 44 -0.96 24.27 5.98
N LYS A 45 -0.22 25.26 6.51
CA LYS A 45 -0.77 26.30 7.40
C LYS A 45 -1.76 27.16 6.60
N GLN A 46 -3.00 26.66 6.44
CA GLN A 46 -4.09 27.51 5.98
C GLN A 46 -4.53 28.40 7.15
N LYS A 47 -4.46 29.73 6.93
CA LYS A 47 -5.09 30.71 7.80
C LYS A 47 -6.56 30.36 7.97
N LYS A 48 -6.99 30.15 9.22
CA LYS A 48 -8.40 29.93 9.58
C LYS A 48 -9.21 31.12 9.14
N SER A 49 -10.04 30.96 8.12
CA SER A 49 -11.16 31.88 7.86
C SER A 49 -12.20 31.74 8.97
N PRO A 50 -12.90 32.80 9.36
CA PRO A 50 -13.92 32.73 10.40
C PRO A 50 -15.02 31.74 10.00
N ARG A 51 -15.32 30.80 10.88
CA ARG A 51 -16.35 29.78 10.71
C ARG A 51 -17.72 30.46 10.78
N VAL A 52 -18.36 30.68 9.63
CA VAL A 52 -19.78 31.01 9.58
C VAL A 52 -20.55 29.75 9.93
N LEU A 53 -21.20 29.76 11.09
CA LEU A 53 -22.09 28.68 11.49
C LEU A 53 -23.31 28.66 10.55
N PRO A 54 -23.70 27.50 10.01
CA PRO A 54 -24.94 27.40 9.24
C PRO A 54 -26.13 27.72 10.16
N PRO A 55 -27.22 28.33 9.62
CA PRO A 55 -28.41 28.59 10.41
C PRO A 55 -28.98 27.31 10.99
N LYS A 56 -29.44 27.37 12.23
CA LYS A 56 -30.07 26.27 12.96
C LYS A 56 -31.22 25.72 12.14
N PRO A 57 -31.28 24.40 11.84
CA PRO A 57 -32.42 23.84 11.11
C PRO A 57 -33.70 24.09 11.92
N GLN A 58 -34.73 24.61 11.25
CA GLN A 58 -36.06 24.67 11.82
C GLN A 58 -36.62 23.24 11.97
N PRO A 59 -37.36 22.90 13.01
CA PRO A 59 -37.93 21.58 13.14
C PRO A 59 -38.93 21.33 12.00
N ILE A 60 -38.61 20.35 11.17
CA ILE A 60 -39.51 19.80 10.16
C ILE A 60 -40.56 19.01 11.01
N ALA A 61 -41.83 19.25 10.75
CA ALA A 61 -42.94 18.50 11.35
C ALA A 61 -42.68 16.99 11.13
N GLU A 62 -42.60 16.22 12.20
CA GLU A 62 -42.47 14.76 12.15
C GLU A 62 -43.72 14.18 11.45
N ASP A 63 -43.53 13.66 10.24
CA ASP A 63 -44.51 12.81 9.62
C ASP A 63 -44.51 11.47 10.33
N THR A 64 -45.57 11.21 11.12
CA THR A 64 -45.66 10.12 12.10
C THR A 64 -45.82 8.72 11.49
N ASP A 65 -45.73 8.58 10.16
CA ASP A 65 -45.93 7.30 9.45
C ASP A 65 -44.63 6.74 8.80
N THR A 66 -43.48 7.30 9.06
CA THR A 66 -42.23 6.75 8.54
C THR A 66 -41.72 5.64 9.47
N ILE A 67 -41.98 4.39 9.11
CA ILE A 67 -41.33 3.21 9.69
C ILE A 67 -39.85 3.28 9.29
N ARG A 68 -38.99 3.79 10.14
CA ARG A 68 -37.53 3.70 9.95
C ARG A 68 -37.09 2.25 10.21
N VAL A 69 -37.01 1.44 9.18
CA VAL A 69 -36.37 0.13 9.24
C VAL A 69 -34.85 0.36 9.16
N ASP A 70 -34.22 0.44 10.33
CA ASP A 70 -32.77 0.62 10.44
C ASP A 70 -32.08 -0.75 10.36
N THR A 71 -32.19 -1.38 9.19
CA THR A 71 -31.64 -2.69 8.89
C THR A 71 -30.26 -2.52 8.22
N MET A 72 -29.23 -3.03 8.87
CA MET A 72 -27.89 -3.00 8.30
C MET A 72 -27.67 -4.18 7.38
N MET A 73 -27.32 -3.92 6.12
CA MET A 73 -26.90 -4.94 5.20
C MET A 73 -25.37 -5.07 5.19
N ALA A 74 -24.88 -6.29 5.32
CA ALA A 74 -23.47 -6.60 5.14
C ALA A 74 -23.21 -6.91 3.66
N VAL A 75 -22.25 -6.20 3.04
CA VAL A 75 -21.86 -6.42 1.65
C VAL A 75 -20.44 -6.96 1.60
N ASN A 76 -20.26 -8.05 0.89
CA ASN A 76 -18.97 -8.68 0.62
C ASN A 76 -18.69 -8.72 -0.88
N GLU A 77 -17.49 -8.35 -1.24
CA GLU A 77 -16.97 -8.60 -2.56
C GLU A 77 -16.15 -9.86 -2.58
N VAL A 78 -16.39 -10.67 -3.57
CA VAL A 78 -15.84 -12.01 -3.67
C VAL A 78 -15.17 -12.19 -5.02
N THR A 79 -13.92 -12.60 -5.01
CA THR A 79 -13.24 -13.08 -6.21
C THR A 79 -13.09 -14.59 -6.14
N VAL A 80 -13.33 -15.24 -7.25
CA VAL A 80 -13.15 -16.68 -7.39
C VAL A 80 -12.14 -16.96 -8.49
N GLN A 81 -11.12 -17.73 -8.15
CA GLN A 81 -10.05 -18.10 -9.07
C GLN A 81 -9.85 -19.62 -9.08
N ALA A 82 -9.53 -20.16 -10.24
CA ALA A 82 -8.99 -21.51 -10.34
C ALA A 82 -7.54 -21.55 -9.83
N LYS A 83 -7.00 -22.75 -9.59
CA LYS A 83 -5.61 -22.95 -9.13
C LYS A 83 -4.55 -22.31 -10.04
N ASN A 84 -4.84 -22.17 -11.32
CA ASN A 84 -3.98 -21.52 -12.31
C ASN A 84 -4.12 -19.98 -12.36
N GLY A 85 -4.91 -19.40 -11.47
CA GLY A 85 -5.14 -17.94 -11.39
C GLY A 85 -6.23 -17.40 -12.30
N LEU A 86 -6.86 -18.22 -13.15
CA LEU A 86 -7.96 -17.78 -14.00
C LEU A 86 -9.19 -17.43 -13.16
N ARG A 87 -9.82 -16.29 -13.49
CA ARG A 87 -11.08 -15.86 -12.87
C ARG A 87 -12.24 -16.75 -13.31
N ILE A 88 -13.11 -17.04 -12.36
CA ILE A 88 -14.36 -17.78 -12.60
C ILE A 88 -15.50 -16.74 -12.54
N GLU A 89 -16.20 -16.55 -13.65
CA GLU A 89 -17.10 -15.41 -13.88
C GLU A 89 -18.59 -15.77 -14.03
N HIS A 90 -18.93 -17.05 -14.02
CA HIS A 90 -20.30 -17.49 -14.36
C HIS A 90 -21.00 -18.23 -13.21
N LEU A 91 -20.56 -17.98 -11.97
CA LEU A 91 -21.21 -18.58 -10.81
C LEU A 91 -22.54 -17.87 -10.50
N LYS A 92 -23.46 -18.65 -9.93
CA LYS A 92 -24.79 -18.19 -9.52
C LYS A 92 -24.86 -18.05 -8.00
N THR A 93 -25.90 -17.41 -7.51
CA THR A 93 -26.16 -17.24 -6.06
C THR A 93 -26.08 -18.56 -5.29
N ASP A 94 -26.67 -19.61 -5.86
CA ASP A 94 -26.73 -20.94 -5.22
C ASP A 94 -25.37 -21.64 -5.11
N ASP A 95 -24.37 -21.19 -5.87
CA ASP A 95 -23.02 -21.71 -5.77
C ASP A 95 -22.29 -21.23 -4.51
N PHE A 96 -22.79 -20.16 -3.87
CA PHE A 96 -22.15 -19.55 -2.72
C PHE A 96 -22.80 -19.94 -1.40
N VAL A 97 -21.95 -20.05 -0.37
CA VAL A 97 -22.37 -20.20 1.03
C VAL A 97 -21.69 -19.09 1.84
N VAL A 98 -22.51 -18.29 2.51
CA VAL A 98 -22.05 -17.23 3.40
C VAL A 98 -22.30 -17.63 4.85
N LEU A 99 -21.27 -17.58 5.68
CA LEU A 99 -21.36 -17.84 7.11
C LEU A 99 -20.91 -16.57 7.86
N GLU A 100 -21.71 -16.11 8.81
CA GLU A 100 -21.32 -15.08 9.78
C GLU A 100 -21.27 -15.69 11.18
N ASP A 101 -20.10 -15.61 11.83
CA ASP A 101 -19.81 -16.28 13.11
C ASP A 101 -20.21 -17.77 13.14
N GLY A 102 -20.10 -18.44 11.97
CA GLY A 102 -20.48 -19.83 11.76
C GLY A 102 -21.97 -20.05 11.42
N VAL A 103 -22.82 -19.02 11.47
CA VAL A 103 -24.25 -19.10 11.17
C VAL A 103 -24.47 -18.82 9.66
N PRO A 104 -25.17 -19.71 8.93
CA PRO A 104 -25.50 -19.48 7.52
C PRO A 104 -26.39 -18.25 7.35
N GLN A 105 -26.02 -17.42 6.37
CA GLN A 105 -26.75 -16.20 5.96
C GLN A 105 -27.44 -16.41 4.64
N GLU A 106 -28.60 -15.80 4.45
CA GLU A 106 -29.32 -15.77 3.18
C GLU A 106 -28.77 -14.64 2.30
N ILE A 107 -28.51 -14.93 1.04
CA ILE A 107 -27.97 -13.95 0.10
C ILE A 107 -29.16 -13.19 -0.53
N GLU A 108 -29.23 -11.90 -0.24
CA GLU A 108 -30.30 -11.02 -0.73
C GLU A 108 -29.88 -10.24 -1.98
N ILE A 109 -28.60 -9.89 -2.05
CA ILE A 109 -28.02 -9.20 -3.20
C ILE A 109 -26.94 -10.09 -3.79
N PHE A 110 -27.05 -10.32 -5.08
CA PHE A 110 -26.03 -11.02 -5.86
C PHE A 110 -25.88 -10.35 -7.22
N SER A 111 -24.66 -9.94 -7.53
CA SER A 111 -24.31 -9.46 -8.86
C SER A 111 -22.88 -9.83 -9.21
N TYR A 112 -22.57 -9.85 -10.49
CA TYR A 112 -21.20 -9.94 -11.01
C TYR A 112 -20.95 -8.69 -11.86
N GLY A 113 -19.82 -8.01 -11.59
CA GLY A 113 -19.46 -6.80 -12.32
C GLY A 113 -19.16 -5.62 -11.40
N PRO A 114 -19.36 -4.39 -11.89
CA PRO A 114 -19.12 -3.18 -11.11
C PRO A 114 -19.96 -3.16 -9.83
N SER A 115 -19.30 -2.82 -8.72
CA SER A 115 -19.99 -2.68 -7.44
C SER A 115 -20.86 -1.44 -7.42
N VAL A 116 -21.98 -1.51 -6.70
CA VAL A 116 -22.81 -0.33 -6.38
C VAL A 116 -22.14 0.58 -5.34
N LEU A 117 -21.14 0.08 -4.61
CA LEU A 117 -20.41 0.86 -3.64
C LEU A 117 -19.30 1.66 -4.33
N PRO A 118 -19.12 2.95 -3.99
CA PRO A 118 -17.99 3.73 -4.46
C PRO A 118 -16.66 3.15 -3.98
N ARG A 119 -15.61 3.38 -4.74
CA ARG A 119 -14.26 2.94 -4.41
C ARG A 119 -13.52 4.00 -3.62
N SER A 120 -12.83 3.60 -2.55
CA SER A 120 -11.80 4.39 -1.88
C SER A 120 -10.44 3.82 -2.25
N ILE A 121 -9.78 4.45 -3.21
CA ILE A 121 -8.52 4.00 -3.79
C ILE A 121 -7.38 4.73 -3.07
N THR A 122 -6.50 4.00 -2.40
CA THR A 122 -5.24 4.57 -1.92
C THR A 122 -4.14 4.29 -2.94
N LEU A 123 -3.66 5.35 -3.59
CA LEU A 123 -2.51 5.29 -4.47
C LEU A 123 -1.26 5.52 -3.66
N ILE A 124 -0.46 4.47 -3.48
CA ILE A 124 0.86 4.56 -2.83
C ILE A 124 1.90 4.74 -3.92
N ILE A 125 2.63 5.85 -3.88
CA ILE A 125 3.66 6.19 -4.87
C ILE A 125 5.02 6.16 -4.21
N ASP A 126 5.88 5.33 -4.76
CA ASP A 126 7.29 5.33 -4.48
C ASP A 126 7.97 6.49 -5.23
N HIS A 127 8.59 7.38 -4.47
CA HIS A 127 9.37 8.49 -5.00
C HIS A 127 10.80 8.49 -4.44
N SER A 128 11.28 7.32 -4.07
CA SER A 128 12.66 7.08 -3.64
C SER A 128 13.67 7.44 -4.74
N GLN A 129 14.94 7.46 -4.39
CA GLN A 129 15.99 7.85 -5.32
C GLN A 129 16.03 6.98 -6.59
N SER A 130 15.81 5.68 -6.48
CA SER A 130 15.76 4.75 -7.61
C SER A 130 14.64 5.09 -8.61
N GLN A 131 13.58 5.77 -8.14
CA GLN A 131 12.46 6.20 -8.97
C GLN A 131 12.74 7.48 -9.77
N TRP A 132 13.87 8.17 -9.56
CA TRP A 132 14.17 9.45 -10.21
C TRP A 132 13.98 9.40 -11.75
N ARG A 133 14.47 8.36 -12.39
CA ARG A 133 14.35 8.19 -13.85
C ARG A 133 12.93 7.82 -14.31
N TYR A 134 12.12 7.24 -13.43
CA TYR A 134 10.76 6.74 -13.77
C TYR A 134 9.66 7.69 -13.31
N ILE A 135 9.98 8.64 -12.41
CA ILE A 135 8.96 9.44 -11.71
C ILE A 135 8.06 10.23 -12.66
N LYS A 136 8.59 10.72 -13.77
CA LYS A 136 7.80 11.43 -14.78
C LYS A 136 6.70 10.54 -15.33
N ASP A 137 7.06 9.36 -15.85
CA ASP A 137 6.11 8.41 -16.42
C ASP A 137 5.15 7.89 -15.35
N SER A 138 5.63 7.64 -14.15
CA SER A 138 4.87 7.22 -12.99
C SER A 138 3.78 8.21 -12.61
N ILE A 139 4.10 9.48 -12.55
CA ILE A 139 3.15 10.55 -12.20
C ILE A 139 2.18 10.82 -13.33
N ASP A 140 2.65 10.86 -14.58
CA ASP A 140 1.76 11.06 -15.74
C ASP A 140 0.76 9.89 -15.86
N ALA A 141 1.19 8.66 -15.56
CA ALA A 141 0.32 7.50 -15.48
C ALA A 141 -0.69 7.60 -14.31
N ALA A 142 -0.26 8.05 -13.13
CA ALA A 142 -1.14 8.24 -11.98
C ALA A 142 -2.25 9.27 -12.25
N LYS A 143 -1.97 10.31 -13.06
CA LYS A 143 -3.01 11.26 -13.50
C LYS A 143 -4.05 10.61 -14.40
N ILE A 144 -3.63 9.71 -15.29
CA ILE A 144 -4.54 8.95 -16.14
C ILE A 144 -5.47 8.09 -15.27
N LEU A 145 -4.95 7.42 -14.23
CA LEU A 145 -5.81 6.73 -13.26
C LEU A 145 -6.82 7.68 -12.63
N ALA A 146 -6.37 8.86 -12.15
CA ALA A 146 -7.25 9.83 -11.51
C ALA A 146 -8.39 10.31 -12.41
N ASP A 147 -8.15 10.40 -13.72
CA ASP A 147 -9.19 10.75 -14.69
C ASP A 147 -10.11 9.59 -15.09
N ALA A 148 -9.60 8.36 -15.03
CA ALA A 148 -10.32 7.17 -15.50
C ALA A 148 -11.29 6.57 -14.46
N VAL A 149 -11.14 6.86 -13.17
CA VAL A 149 -12.03 6.36 -12.12
C VAL A 149 -13.39 7.06 -12.14
N ALA A 150 -14.43 6.40 -11.64
CA ALA A 150 -15.77 6.96 -11.58
C ALA A 150 -15.83 8.25 -10.74
N GLN A 151 -16.84 9.11 -11.00
CA GLN A 151 -16.95 10.41 -10.31
C GLN A 151 -17.08 10.28 -8.80
N ASN A 152 -17.78 9.25 -8.33
CA ASN A 152 -18.00 9.00 -6.91
C ASN A 152 -16.85 8.24 -6.23
N ASP A 153 -15.82 7.82 -6.99
CA ASP A 153 -14.65 7.19 -6.40
C ASP A 153 -13.74 8.23 -5.78
N GLU A 154 -13.27 7.95 -4.58
CA GLU A 154 -12.31 8.78 -3.86
C GLU A 154 -10.90 8.23 -4.04
N ILE A 155 -9.93 9.12 -4.19
CA ILE A 155 -8.52 8.75 -4.22
C ILE A 155 -7.78 9.47 -3.11
N ALA A 156 -6.95 8.74 -2.36
CA ALA A 156 -5.92 9.28 -1.49
C ALA A 156 -4.53 9.02 -2.09
N ILE A 157 -3.57 9.91 -1.87
CA ILE A 157 -2.19 9.73 -2.29
C ILE A 157 -1.32 9.62 -1.05
N VAL A 158 -0.59 8.52 -0.95
CA VAL A 158 0.39 8.23 0.11
C VAL A 158 1.76 8.00 -0.53
N THR A 159 2.83 8.40 0.12
CA THR A 159 4.19 8.20 -0.38
C THR A 159 4.90 7.06 0.36
N ASP A 160 6.00 6.58 -0.20
CA ASP A 160 6.93 5.64 0.44
C ASP A 160 7.59 6.18 1.73
N SER A 161 7.42 7.46 2.01
CA SER A 161 7.85 8.09 3.28
C SER A 161 6.82 7.99 4.41
N VAL A 162 5.69 7.30 4.19
CA VAL A 162 4.54 7.21 5.11
C VAL A 162 3.85 8.57 5.31
N GLU A 163 3.76 9.35 4.24
CA GLU A 163 3.12 10.68 4.23
C GLU A 163 1.83 10.64 3.40
N VAL A 164 0.75 11.21 3.93
CA VAL A 164 -0.47 11.47 3.17
C VAL A 164 -0.29 12.78 2.42
N ALA A 165 0.05 12.69 1.14
CA ALA A 165 0.13 13.86 0.27
C ALA A 165 -1.26 14.43 -0.05
N VAL A 166 -2.26 13.55 -0.18
CA VAL A 166 -3.68 13.93 -0.36
C VAL A 166 -4.55 12.93 0.39
N SER A 167 -5.43 13.43 1.25
CA SER A 167 -6.50 12.63 1.87
C SER A 167 -7.56 12.25 0.84
N PHE A 168 -8.41 11.26 1.14
CA PHE A 168 -9.47 10.84 0.23
C PHE A 168 -10.30 12.01 -0.28
N THR A 169 -10.36 12.12 -1.61
CA THR A 169 -11.08 13.19 -2.29
C THR A 169 -11.56 12.76 -3.67
N THR A 170 -12.64 13.35 -4.13
CA THR A 170 -13.12 13.27 -5.53
C THR A 170 -12.59 14.43 -6.38
N ASP A 171 -11.88 15.40 -5.81
CA ASP A 171 -11.29 16.54 -6.51
C ASP A 171 -10.07 16.12 -7.34
N ARG A 172 -10.30 15.90 -8.64
CA ARG A 172 -9.25 15.48 -9.59
C ARG A 172 -8.17 16.54 -9.81
N ASN A 173 -8.51 17.83 -9.67
CA ASN A 173 -7.55 18.91 -9.83
C ASN A 173 -6.57 18.95 -8.65
N ASN A 174 -7.08 18.77 -7.42
CA ASN A 174 -6.24 18.66 -6.24
C ASN A 174 -5.28 17.46 -6.34
N LEU A 175 -5.78 16.29 -6.77
CA LEU A 175 -4.97 15.09 -7.00
C LEU A 175 -3.85 15.35 -8.00
N LYS A 176 -4.18 15.89 -9.19
CA LYS A 176 -3.19 16.17 -10.25
C LYS A 176 -2.15 17.20 -9.82
N SER A 177 -2.57 18.26 -9.12
CA SER A 177 -1.67 19.28 -8.59
C SER A 177 -0.67 18.69 -7.59
N SER A 178 -1.13 17.81 -6.71
CA SER A 178 -0.28 17.14 -5.71
C SER A 178 0.68 16.14 -6.36
N LEU A 179 0.24 15.42 -7.39
CA LEU A 179 1.09 14.56 -8.20
C LEU A 179 2.22 15.35 -8.89
N GLU A 180 1.91 16.52 -9.46
CA GLU A 180 2.93 17.40 -10.07
C GLU A 180 3.94 17.93 -9.03
N LYS A 181 3.48 18.28 -7.82
CA LYS A 181 4.38 18.67 -6.73
C LYS A 181 5.31 17.51 -6.35
N LEU A 182 4.80 16.29 -6.25
CA LEU A 182 5.61 15.11 -5.94
C LEU A 182 6.65 14.85 -7.03
N LYS A 183 6.26 14.94 -8.31
CA LYS A 183 7.19 14.86 -9.44
C LYS A 183 8.32 15.89 -9.34
N SER A 184 7.95 17.15 -9.09
CA SER A 184 8.92 18.25 -8.96
C SER A 184 9.87 18.06 -7.79
N LYS A 185 9.37 17.61 -6.61
CA LYS A 185 10.20 17.26 -5.45
C LYS A 185 11.25 16.22 -5.82
N THR A 186 10.83 15.09 -6.42
CA THR A 186 11.71 13.99 -6.79
C THR A 186 12.75 14.39 -7.83
N LEU A 187 12.35 15.13 -8.88
CA LEU A 187 13.28 15.59 -9.91
C LEU A 187 14.32 16.57 -9.37
N ASN A 188 14.02 17.30 -8.30
CA ASN A 188 14.92 18.22 -7.62
C ASN A 188 15.71 17.57 -6.46
N GLY A 189 15.69 16.24 -6.32
CA GLY A 189 16.48 15.53 -5.33
C GLY A 189 15.86 15.44 -3.92
N ASP A 190 14.59 15.80 -3.74
CA ASP A 190 13.84 15.58 -2.49
C ASP A 190 13.13 14.23 -2.59
N PHE A 191 13.88 13.17 -2.27
CA PHE A 191 13.46 11.79 -2.42
C PHE A 191 12.69 11.27 -1.21
N GLY A 192 11.88 10.25 -1.45
CA GLY A 192 11.27 9.40 -0.43
C GLY A 192 12.29 8.57 0.34
N LYS A 193 11.81 7.91 1.37
CA LYS A 193 12.63 7.16 2.32
C LYS A 193 12.61 5.64 2.10
N SER A 194 12.05 5.18 0.98
CA SER A 194 11.88 3.74 0.65
C SER A 194 11.26 2.90 1.78
N LYS A 195 10.32 3.50 2.55
CA LYS A 195 9.61 2.80 3.64
C LYS A 195 8.34 2.11 3.15
N GLN A 196 8.46 1.32 2.09
CA GLN A 196 7.34 0.69 1.37
C GLN A 196 6.50 -0.21 2.26
N TYR A 197 7.12 -1.08 3.09
CA TYR A 197 6.40 -1.92 4.06
C TYR A 197 5.64 -1.09 5.10
N SER A 198 6.27 -0.04 5.61
CA SER A 198 5.64 0.85 6.59
C SER A 198 4.47 1.61 5.99
N SER A 199 4.57 2.08 4.73
CA SER A 199 3.48 2.75 4.02
C SER A 199 2.30 1.82 3.78
N LEU A 200 2.56 0.58 3.33
CA LEU A 200 1.52 -0.43 3.19
C LEU A 200 0.83 -0.77 4.52
N MET A 201 1.61 -0.96 5.58
CA MET A 201 1.06 -1.24 6.91
C MET A 201 0.25 -0.08 7.48
N ALA A 202 0.72 1.17 7.33
CA ALA A 202 0.00 2.35 7.77
C ALA A 202 -1.33 2.52 7.03
N VAL A 203 -1.32 2.36 5.71
CA VAL A 203 -2.54 2.42 4.88
C VAL A 203 -3.52 1.31 5.28
N LEU A 204 -3.03 0.08 5.43
CA LEU A 204 -3.89 -1.04 5.84
C LEU A 204 -4.48 -0.84 7.25
N ASN A 205 -3.75 -0.27 8.20
CA ASN A 205 -4.23 -0.07 9.56
C ASN A 205 -5.12 1.17 9.72
N GLU A 206 -4.78 2.28 9.08
CA GLU A 206 -5.36 3.59 9.39
C GLU A 206 -6.33 4.09 8.32
N MET A 207 -6.20 3.63 7.06
CA MET A 207 -6.99 4.15 5.94
C MET A 207 -7.96 3.14 5.33
N SER A 208 -7.92 1.87 5.75
CA SER A 208 -8.70 0.79 5.12
C SER A 208 -9.99 0.41 5.85
N ASP A 209 -10.38 1.12 6.92
CA ASP A 209 -11.61 0.85 7.67
C ASP A 209 -12.66 1.94 7.40
N ARG A 210 -13.07 2.08 6.13
CA ARG A 210 -14.10 3.04 5.70
C ARG A 210 -15.39 2.31 5.35
N ASN A 211 -16.43 2.55 6.16
CA ASN A 211 -17.73 1.95 5.93
C ASN A 211 -18.38 2.50 4.64
N GLY A 212 -19.12 1.65 3.94
CA GLY A 212 -19.86 2.03 2.74
C GLY A 212 -19.02 2.24 1.48
N THR A 213 -17.71 1.94 1.51
CA THR A 213 -16.84 2.04 0.34
C THR A 213 -15.97 0.79 0.17
N ARG A 214 -15.53 0.54 -1.06
CA ARG A 214 -14.56 -0.52 -1.38
C ARG A 214 -13.15 -0.01 -1.18
N GLN A 215 -12.39 -0.70 -0.35
CA GLN A 215 -11.01 -0.33 -0.07
C GLN A 215 -10.06 -1.03 -1.05
N ILE A 216 -9.33 -0.24 -1.82
CA ILE A 216 -8.39 -0.73 -2.83
C ILE A 216 -7.07 0.01 -2.66
N ILE A 217 -5.98 -0.71 -2.76
CA ILE A 217 -4.64 -0.12 -2.82
C ILE A 217 -4.08 -0.33 -4.22
N VAL A 218 -3.58 0.74 -4.82
CA VAL A 218 -2.74 0.69 -6.02
C VAL A 218 -1.34 1.11 -5.58
N PHE A 219 -0.40 0.18 -5.61
CA PHE A 219 0.97 0.39 -5.16
C PHE A 219 1.94 0.45 -6.34
N GLN A 220 2.54 1.60 -6.55
CA GLN A 220 3.46 1.89 -7.65
C GLN A 220 4.89 2.02 -7.11
N THR A 221 5.79 1.11 -7.55
CA THR A 221 7.14 0.99 -7.02
C THR A 221 8.04 0.16 -7.96
N ASP A 222 9.36 0.23 -7.78
CA ASP A 222 10.33 -0.73 -8.34
C ASP A 222 10.66 -1.87 -7.38
N GLY A 223 10.15 -1.81 -6.13
CA GLY A 223 10.30 -2.88 -5.15
C GLY A 223 11.64 -2.90 -4.43
N ASP A 224 12.38 -1.81 -4.38
CA ASP A 224 13.72 -1.74 -3.81
C ASP A 224 13.82 -2.20 -2.34
N GLN A 225 12.74 -2.04 -1.55
CA GLN A 225 12.64 -2.55 -0.18
C GLN A 225 12.26 -4.04 -0.11
N PHE A 226 11.75 -4.62 -1.19
CA PHE A 226 11.30 -6.03 -1.24
C PHE A 226 12.43 -7.02 -1.54
N ARG A 227 13.68 -6.64 -1.34
CA ARG A 227 14.89 -7.43 -1.67
C ARG A 227 14.88 -8.83 -1.10
N THR A 228 14.25 -9.00 0.05
CA THR A 228 14.06 -10.31 0.65
C THR A 228 12.60 -10.48 1.03
N LEU A 229 11.97 -11.54 0.54
CA LEU A 229 10.62 -11.95 0.95
C LEU A 229 10.58 -12.49 2.39
N ARG A 230 11.73 -12.55 3.07
CA ARG A 230 11.90 -13.06 4.42
C ARG A 230 12.20 -11.94 5.40
N SER A 231 11.88 -12.17 6.67
CA SER A 231 12.22 -11.30 7.80
C SER A 231 13.74 -11.10 8.06
N GLU A 232 14.59 -11.67 7.23
CA GLU A 232 16.06 -11.62 7.33
C GLU A 232 16.67 -10.23 7.10
N ASN A 233 15.85 -9.21 6.87
CA ASN A 233 16.32 -7.82 6.76
C ASN A 233 16.87 -7.24 8.07
N GLU A 234 16.71 -7.93 9.20
CA GLU A 234 17.34 -7.54 10.46
C GLU A 234 18.87 -7.63 10.39
N GLU A 235 19.42 -8.58 9.62
CA GLU A 235 20.86 -8.77 9.47
C GLU A 235 21.55 -7.67 8.63
N LEU A 236 20.81 -6.98 7.79
CA LEU A 236 21.33 -5.91 6.92
C LEU A 236 21.21 -4.50 7.53
N GLY A 237 20.87 -4.40 8.83
CA GLY A 237 20.64 -3.11 9.48
C GLY A 237 19.42 -2.37 8.90
N GLY A 238 18.54 -3.10 8.23
CA GLY A 238 17.34 -2.57 7.59
C GLY A 238 16.34 -2.06 8.63
N THR A 239 15.75 -0.92 8.35
CA THR A 239 14.75 -0.26 9.18
C THR A 239 13.35 -0.87 9.04
N THR A 240 13.21 -2.04 8.41
CA THR A 240 11.91 -2.66 8.14
C THR A 240 11.38 -3.31 9.41
N LYS A 241 10.35 -2.71 10.02
CA LYS A 241 9.67 -3.26 11.20
C LYS A 241 8.64 -4.34 10.85
N PHE A 242 8.28 -4.49 9.59
CA PHE A 242 7.22 -5.36 9.12
C PHE A 242 7.74 -6.32 8.07
N THR A 243 7.17 -7.53 8.03
CA THR A 243 7.51 -8.53 7.04
C THR A 243 6.49 -8.52 5.88
N PHE A 244 6.90 -9.05 4.75
CA PHE A 244 6.03 -9.25 3.60
C PHE A 244 4.78 -10.07 3.95
N ASP A 245 4.95 -11.15 4.71
CA ASP A 245 3.84 -12.01 5.12
C ASP A 245 2.86 -11.33 6.07
N GLN A 246 3.32 -10.42 6.94
CA GLN A 246 2.45 -9.62 7.80
C GLN A 246 1.57 -8.69 6.96
N ILE A 247 2.10 -8.05 5.91
CA ILE A 247 1.34 -7.21 4.99
C ILE A 247 0.26 -8.02 4.29
N VAL A 248 0.65 -9.16 3.69
CA VAL A 248 -0.30 -10.04 2.99
C VAL A 248 -1.39 -10.57 3.94
N ALA A 249 -1.00 -10.98 5.15
CA ALA A 249 -1.95 -11.46 6.16
C ALA A 249 -2.93 -10.37 6.59
N LEU A 250 -2.45 -9.15 6.80
CA LEU A 250 -3.30 -8.01 7.18
C LEU A 250 -4.25 -7.62 6.04
N ALA A 251 -3.77 -7.51 4.79
CA ALA A 251 -4.59 -7.22 3.62
C ALA A 251 -5.72 -8.26 3.48
N LYS A 252 -5.38 -9.56 3.56
CA LYS A 252 -6.38 -10.64 3.52
C LYS A 252 -7.39 -10.58 4.66
N ARG A 253 -6.95 -10.28 5.89
CA ARG A 253 -7.83 -10.16 7.06
C ARG A 253 -8.84 -9.04 6.88
N LYS A 254 -8.40 -7.90 6.34
CA LYS A 254 -9.25 -6.73 6.09
C LYS A 254 -10.02 -6.81 4.76
N GLY A 255 -9.74 -7.81 3.91
CA GLY A 255 -10.34 -7.92 2.59
C GLY A 255 -9.92 -6.81 1.63
N VAL A 256 -8.77 -6.18 1.89
CA VAL A 256 -8.21 -5.14 1.02
C VAL A 256 -7.38 -5.79 -0.07
N ILE A 257 -7.62 -5.36 -1.31
CA ILE A 257 -6.89 -5.84 -2.48
C ILE A 257 -5.80 -4.83 -2.82
N ILE A 258 -4.62 -5.38 -3.08
CA ILE A 258 -3.47 -4.59 -3.48
C ILE A 258 -3.16 -4.91 -4.95
N HIS A 259 -3.39 -3.95 -5.84
CA HIS A 259 -2.87 -3.98 -7.20
C HIS A 259 -1.48 -3.36 -7.18
N THR A 260 -0.57 -3.89 -7.98
CA THR A 260 0.78 -3.35 -8.07
C THR A 260 1.10 -2.88 -9.48
N VAL A 261 1.81 -1.76 -9.57
CA VAL A 261 2.36 -1.21 -10.81
C VAL A 261 3.86 -1.14 -10.63
N TYR A 262 4.56 -2.07 -11.27
CA TYR A 262 6.01 -2.08 -11.27
C TYR A 262 6.54 -1.00 -12.20
N SER A 263 7.30 -0.06 -11.68
CA SER A 263 7.97 1.03 -12.41
C SER A 263 9.48 0.93 -12.20
N GLY A 264 10.11 0.02 -12.92
CA GLY A 264 11.52 -0.28 -12.80
C GLY A 264 12.08 -0.93 -14.09
N LEU A 265 13.30 -1.46 -13.99
CA LEU A 265 13.95 -2.12 -15.12
C LEU A 265 13.27 -3.44 -15.47
N GLU A 266 12.83 -3.59 -16.70
CA GLU A 266 12.37 -4.87 -17.24
C GLU A 266 13.52 -5.60 -17.91
N LEU A 267 14.03 -6.64 -17.25
CA LEU A 267 15.22 -7.37 -17.68
C LEU A 267 14.90 -8.73 -18.33
N SER A 268 13.68 -9.24 -18.15
CA SER A 268 13.31 -10.62 -18.48
C SER A 268 13.55 -11.03 -19.95
N LYS A 269 13.35 -10.07 -20.88
CA LYS A 269 13.51 -10.31 -22.34
C LYS A 269 14.88 -9.96 -22.88
N LEU A 270 15.79 -9.48 -22.03
CA LEU A 270 17.11 -9.02 -22.43
C LEU A 270 18.15 -10.14 -22.36
N THR A 271 19.12 -10.10 -23.27
CA THR A 271 20.31 -10.93 -23.20
C THR A 271 21.17 -10.55 -21.99
N LYS A 272 22.09 -11.43 -21.57
CA LYS A 272 23.01 -11.16 -20.44
C LYS A 272 23.80 -9.85 -20.63
N ARG A 273 24.20 -9.53 -21.85
CA ARG A 273 24.92 -8.29 -22.16
C ARG A 273 24.01 -7.07 -22.00
N GLU A 274 22.83 -7.11 -22.57
CA GLU A 274 21.83 -6.02 -22.49
C GLU A 274 21.38 -5.78 -21.04
N ARG A 275 21.18 -6.82 -20.25
CA ARG A 275 20.86 -6.70 -18.81
C ARG A 275 21.93 -5.90 -18.08
N LYS A 276 23.21 -6.25 -18.26
CA LYS A 276 24.31 -5.52 -17.61
C LYS A 276 24.38 -4.06 -18.04
N GLU A 277 24.15 -3.78 -19.32
CA GLU A 277 24.18 -2.42 -19.83
C GLU A 277 23.00 -1.59 -19.29
N SER A 278 21.79 -2.17 -19.23
CA SER A 278 20.61 -1.54 -18.66
C SER A 278 20.80 -1.23 -17.16
N VAL A 279 21.36 -2.19 -16.42
CA VAL A 279 21.68 -1.99 -14.99
C VAL A 279 22.74 -0.93 -14.79
N ARG A 280 23.79 -0.93 -15.63
CA ARG A 280 24.86 0.10 -15.58
C ARG A 280 24.26 1.49 -15.72
N LYS A 281 23.46 1.69 -16.76
CA LYS A 281 22.80 2.98 -17.03
C LYS A 281 21.89 3.40 -15.86
N ALA A 282 21.11 2.47 -15.29
CA ALA A 282 20.27 2.77 -14.14
C ALA A 282 21.08 3.23 -12.92
N LEU A 283 22.20 2.56 -12.62
CA LEU A 283 23.09 2.94 -11.52
C LEU A 283 23.80 4.29 -11.77
N GLU A 284 24.08 4.65 -13.02
CA GLU A 284 24.60 5.97 -13.38
C GLU A 284 23.54 7.05 -13.15
N ASP A 285 22.29 6.80 -13.54
CA ASP A 285 21.16 7.69 -13.27
C ASP A 285 20.92 7.86 -11.76
N GLU A 286 21.01 6.77 -10.97
CA GLU A 286 20.90 6.82 -9.51
C GLU A 286 22.03 7.66 -8.87
N ARG A 287 23.26 7.55 -9.37
CA ARG A 287 24.39 8.39 -8.93
C ARG A 287 24.14 9.87 -9.24
N TYR A 288 23.63 10.16 -10.42
CA TYR A 288 23.27 11.51 -10.80
C TYR A 288 22.16 12.04 -9.89
N ALA A 289 21.11 11.26 -9.68
CA ALA A 289 20.02 11.61 -8.75
C ALA A 289 20.54 11.90 -7.34
N ALA A 290 21.45 11.04 -6.82
CA ALA A 290 22.09 11.26 -5.52
C ALA A 290 22.81 12.60 -5.43
N SER A 291 23.43 13.08 -6.52
CA SER A 291 24.12 14.36 -6.57
C SER A 291 23.19 15.57 -6.48
N LEU A 292 21.90 15.40 -6.83
CA LEU A 292 20.88 16.44 -6.74
C LEU A 292 20.39 16.64 -5.30
N SER A 293 20.50 15.62 -4.45
CA SER A 293 19.99 15.69 -3.09
C SER A 293 20.88 16.55 -2.20
N SER A 294 20.30 17.59 -1.61
CA SER A 294 20.95 18.39 -0.56
C SER A 294 21.01 17.67 0.80
N LYS A 295 20.18 16.62 0.97
CA LYS A 295 20.13 15.78 2.17
C LYS A 295 21.03 14.57 1.92
N ARG A 296 22.07 14.40 2.74
CA ARG A 296 22.90 13.20 2.72
C ARG A 296 22.04 12.00 3.18
N GLN A 297 21.30 11.41 2.26
CA GLN A 297 20.61 10.17 2.54
C GLN A 297 21.66 9.05 2.51
N VAL A 298 21.57 8.13 3.48
CA VAL A 298 22.35 6.90 3.46
C VAL A 298 21.71 6.00 2.40
N THR A 299 22.10 6.21 1.15
CA THR A 299 21.82 5.27 0.08
C THR A 299 22.89 4.20 0.13
N GLU A 300 22.55 2.96 -0.21
CA GLU A 300 23.57 1.95 -0.50
C GLU A 300 24.61 2.58 -1.43
N SER A 301 25.85 2.61 -0.99
CA SER A 301 26.91 3.22 -1.79
C SER A 301 27.09 2.41 -3.07
N ILE A 302 26.66 2.98 -4.20
CA ILE A 302 26.93 2.39 -5.50
C ILE A 302 28.44 2.38 -5.70
N PRO A 303 29.08 1.20 -5.88
CA PRO A 303 30.53 1.11 -6.03
C PRO A 303 31.04 1.99 -7.16
N LEU A 304 32.14 2.71 -6.97
CA LEU A 304 32.74 3.55 -8.00
C LEU A 304 33.03 2.75 -9.28
N LYS A 305 33.50 1.50 -9.12
CA LYS A 305 33.76 0.59 -10.25
C LYS A 305 32.64 -0.43 -10.36
N LEU A 306 31.89 -0.37 -11.44
CA LEU A 306 30.83 -1.33 -11.77
C LEU A 306 31.44 -2.54 -12.47
N THR A 307 31.80 -3.56 -11.71
CA THR A 307 32.34 -4.82 -12.27
C THR A 307 31.25 -5.64 -12.94
N SER A 308 31.63 -6.56 -13.81
CA SER A 308 30.72 -7.48 -14.50
C SER A 308 29.89 -8.31 -13.51
N ASP A 309 30.52 -8.77 -12.43
CA ASP A 309 29.88 -9.60 -11.40
C ASP A 309 28.88 -8.79 -10.57
N TYR A 310 29.26 -7.56 -10.18
CA TYR A 310 28.32 -6.65 -9.51
C TYR A 310 27.09 -6.37 -10.36
N LEU A 311 27.26 -6.08 -11.65
CA LEU A 311 26.13 -5.84 -12.57
C LEU A 311 25.25 -7.08 -12.72
N THR A 312 25.84 -8.29 -12.72
CA THR A 312 25.07 -9.54 -12.77
C THR A 312 24.24 -9.72 -11.50
N SER A 313 24.89 -9.60 -10.33
CA SER A 313 24.21 -9.75 -9.02
C SER A 313 23.11 -8.69 -8.84
N ARG A 314 23.35 -7.45 -9.29
CA ARG A 314 22.32 -6.40 -9.23
C ARG A 314 21.15 -6.70 -10.16
N ALA A 315 21.40 -7.24 -11.37
CA ALA A 315 20.33 -7.66 -12.28
C ALA A 315 19.45 -8.77 -11.65
N GLU A 316 20.08 -9.76 -11.01
CA GLU A 316 19.37 -10.84 -10.33
C GLU A 316 18.54 -10.32 -9.14
N LEU A 317 19.05 -9.33 -8.42
CA LEU A 317 18.33 -8.69 -7.32
C LEU A 317 17.09 -7.94 -7.83
N LEU A 318 17.21 -7.14 -8.87
CA LEU A 318 16.09 -6.42 -9.50
C LEU A 318 14.98 -7.36 -9.98
N GLU A 319 15.32 -8.54 -10.52
CA GLU A 319 14.32 -9.55 -10.89
C GLU A 319 13.61 -10.14 -9.65
N LYS A 320 14.31 -10.31 -8.51
CA LYS A 320 13.70 -10.74 -7.24
C LYS A 320 12.77 -9.67 -6.68
N GLU A 321 13.18 -8.40 -6.70
CA GLU A 321 12.37 -7.25 -6.29
C GLU A 321 11.08 -7.18 -7.10
N ARG A 322 11.17 -7.29 -8.43
CA ARG A 322 10.02 -7.36 -9.32
C ARG A 322 9.10 -8.52 -9.00
N ALA A 323 9.65 -9.73 -8.85
CA ALA A 323 8.86 -10.92 -8.51
C ALA A 323 8.13 -10.77 -7.17
N ALA A 324 8.74 -10.07 -6.20
CA ALA A 324 8.11 -9.77 -4.91
C ALA A 324 6.92 -8.81 -5.07
N VAL A 325 7.06 -7.75 -5.86
CA VAL A 325 5.97 -6.81 -6.18
C VAL A 325 4.81 -7.54 -6.87
N GLU A 326 5.10 -8.41 -7.85
CA GLU A 326 4.10 -9.24 -8.53
C GLU A 326 3.40 -10.19 -7.53
N SER A 327 4.18 -10.85 -6.65
CA SER A 327 3.66 -11.76 -5.63
C SER A 327 2.73 -11.06 -4.64
N LEU A 328 2.99 -9.80 -4.28
CA LEU A 328 2.11 -9.02 -3.39
C LEU A 328 0.70 -8.89 -3.97
N ALA A 329 0.60 -8.50 -5.24
CA ALA A 329 -0.69 -8.41 -5.92
C ALA A 329 -1.40 -9.76 -5.98
N VAL A 330 -0.75 -10.78 -6.50
CA VAL A 330 -1.32 -12.13 -6.65
C VAL A 330 -1.80 -12.69 -5.30
N ARG A 331 -1.00 -12.56 -4.25
CA ARG A 331 -1.34 -13.08 -2.91
C ARG A 331 -2.47 -12.35 -2.22
N THR A 332 -2.74 -11.10 -2.59
CA THR A 332 -3.88 -10.31 -2.06
C THR A 332 -5.09 -10.30 -2.99
N GLY A 333 -5.03 -10.99 -4.13
CA GLY A 333 -6.10 -11.08 -5.11
C GLY A 333 -6.17 -9.90 -6.08
N GLY A 334 -5.10 -9.13 -6.18
CA GLY A 334 -4.95 -8.01 -7.11
C GLY A 334 -4.28 -8.41 -8.43
N LEU A 335 -4.08 -7.41 -9.27
CA LEU A 335 -3.41 -7.51 -10.57
C LEU A 335 -2.05 -6.82 -10.47
N ALA A 336 -1.00 -7.49 -10.97
CA ALA A 336 0.32 -6.90 -11.16
C ALA A 336 0.46 -6.42 -12.60
N GLN A 337 0.91 -5.19 -12.77
CA GLN A 337 1.17 -4.56 -14.07
C GLN A 337 2.59 -3.98 -14.10
N THR A 338 3.15 -3.83 -15.29
CA THR A 338 4.44 -3.15 -15.49
C THR A 338 4.22 -1.88 -16.29
N LEU A 339 4.66 -0.75 -15.78
CA LEU A 339 4.65 0.54 -16.44
C LEU A 339 6.05 0.81 -17.04
N ARG A 340 6.16 0.75 -18.36
CA ARG A 340 7.43 1.03 -19.07
C ARG A 340 7.58 2.50 -19.41
N SER A 341 6.44 3.13 -19.72
CA SER A 341 6.36 4.54 -20.05
C SER A 341 4.96 5.08 -19.82
N SER A 342 4.79 6.39 -19.83
CA SER A 342 3.48 7.03 -19.75
C SER A 342 2.51 6.64 -20.88
N ALA A 343 3.05 6.20 -22.04
CA ALA A 343 2.23 5.70 -23.15
C ALA A 343 1.47 4.41 -22.80
N ASP A 344 2.01 3.59 -21.89
CA ASP A 344 1.37 2.35 -21.44
C ASP A 344 0.28 2.59 -20.38
N ALA A 345 0.22 3.80 -19.83
CA ALA A 345 -0.57 4.09 -18.64
C ALA A 345 -2.07 3.79 -18.80
N ALA A 346 -2.64 4.15 -19.96
CA ALA A 346 -4.06 3.89 -20.23
C ALA A 346 -4.37 2.39 -20.22
N ALA A 347 -3.49 1.56 -20.78
CA ALA A 347 -3.65 0.11 -20.77
C ALA A 347 -3.42 -0.47 -19.37
N VAL A 348 -2.35 -0.05 -18.67
CA VAL A 348 -1.99 -0.50 -17.33
C VAL A 348 -3.14 -0.23 -16.34
N TYR A 349 -3.61 1.00 -16.26
CA TYR A 349 -4.67 1.35 -15.32
C TYR A 349 -6.05 0.93 -15.79
N GLY A 350 -6.30 0.88 -17.11
CA GLY A 350 -7.51 0.30 -17.68
C GLY A 350 -7.67 -1.18 -17.29
N ASN A 351 -6.61 -1.96 -17.34
CA ASN A 351 -6.61 -3.35 -16.88
C ASN A 351 -6.91 -3.46 -15.38
N ILE A 352 -6.28 -2.60 -14.56
CA ILE A 352 -6.53 -2.57 -13.11
C ILE A 352 -7.99 -2.21 -12.82
N LEU A 353 -8.54 -1.17 -13.46
CA LEU A 353 -9.92 -0.77 -13.28
C LEU A 353 -10.90 -1.86 -13.73
N SER A 354 -10.65 -2.49 -14.88
CA SER A 354 -11.44 -3.63 -15.36
C SER A 354 -11.38 -4.80 -14.37
N GLU A 355 -10.22 -5.08 -13.79
CA GLU A 355 -10.08 -6.15 -12.78
C GLU A 355 -10.80 -5.79 -11.47
N MET A 356 -10.85 -4.51 -11.10
CA MET A 356 -11.65 -4.08 -9.95
C MET A 356 -13.12 -4.38 -10.13
N ASP A 357 -13.63 -4.40 -11.35
CA ASP A 357 -15.03 -4.63 -11.67
C ASP A 357 -15.39 -6.11 -11.92
N ARG A 358 -14.42 -7.01 -11.97
CA ARG A 358 -14.61 -8.46 -12.17
C ARG A 358 -14.79 -9.21 -10.85
N ARG A 359 -15.93 -8.98 -10.16
CA ARG A 359 -16.20 -9.54 -8.83
C ARG A 359 -17.65 -9.89 -8.65
N TYR A 360 -17.89 -10.83 -7.75
CA TYR A 360 -19.21 -11.07 -7.20
C TYR A 360 -19.43 -10.10 -6.03
N VAL A 361 -20.58 -9.44 -6.04
CA VAL A 361 -21.06 -8.64 -4.92
C VAL A 361 -22.14 -9.44 -4.23
N ILE A 362 -21.94 -9.78 -2.97
CA ILE A 362 -22.85 -10.59 -2.16
C ILE A 362 -23.29 -9.75 -0.97
N GLY A 363 -24.57 -9.42 -0.92
CA GLY A 363 -25.20 -8.72 0.19
C GLY A 363 -26.15 -9.62 0.95
N TYR A 364 -26.17 -9.49 2.29
CA TYR A 364 -27.08 -10.21 3.17
C TYR A 364 -27.44 -9.37 4.37
N TYR A 365 -28.60 -9.62 4.96
CA TYR A 365 -28.97 -9.03 6.25
C TYR A 365 -28.49 -9.97 7.36
N PRO A 366 -27.54 -9.53 8.21
CA PRO A 366 -27.05 -10.33 9.31
C PRO A 366 -28.18 -10.84 10.21
N LYS A 367 -28.20 -12.14 10.50
CA LYS A 367 -29.13 -12.69 11.51
C LYS A 367 -28.85 -12.13 12.90
N ASN A 368 -27.59 -11.81 13.19
CA ASN A 368 -27.20 -11.09 14.39
C ASN A 368 -27.21 -9.57 14.11
N GLN A 369 -28.29 -8.90 14.46
CA GLN A 369 -28.48 -7.46 14.27
C GLN A 369 -28.01 -6.60 15.44
N ALA A 370 -27.30 -7.15 16.42
CA ALA A 370 -26.81 -6.40 17.57
C ALA A 370 -25.83 -5.30 17.16
N LYS A 371 -26.14 -4.06 17.56
CA LYS A 371 -25.30 -2.87 17.36
C LYS A 371 -24.33 -2.72 18.55
N ASP A 372 -23.39 -3.64 18.68
CA ASP A 372 -22.52 -3.82 19.85
C ASP A 372 -21.05 -3.48 19.61
N GLY A 373 -20.71 -2.94 18.43
CA GLY A 373 -19.33 -2.60 18.06
C GLY A 373 -18.39 -3.81 17.91
N LYS A 374 -18.91 -5.04 17.99
CA LYS A 374 -18.08 -6.24 17.96
C LYS A 374 -17.72 -6.69 16.55
N LEU A 375 -16.59 -7.35 16.45
CA LEU A 375 -16.12 -7.98 15.22
C LEU A 375 -17.00 -9.18 14.85
N ARG A 376 -17.54 -9.19 13.63
CA ARG A 376 -18.23 -10.33 13.01
C ARG A 376 -17.29 -11.03 12.06
N LYS A 377 -17.16 -12.34 12.19
CA LYS A 377 -16.34 -13.16 11.27
C LYS A 377 -17.20 -13.61 10.09
N VAL A 378 -16.75 -13.32 8.88
CA VAL A 378 -17.44 -13.72 7.65
C VAL A 378 -16.61 -14.73 6.90
N LYS A 379 -17.25 -15.79 6.44
CA LYS A 379 -16.64 -16.80 5.59
C LYS A 379 -17.53 -17.02 4.37
N VAL A 380 -16.99 -16.78 3.18
CA VAL A 380 -17.65 -17.11 1.91
C VAL A 380 -16.95 -18.32 1.31
N THR A 381 -17.71 -19.31 0.90
CA THR A 381 -17.23 -20.53 0.26
C THR A 381 -18.12 -20.90 -0.93
N LEU A 382 -17.64 -21.79 -1.78
CA LEU A 382 -18.42 -22.37 -2.85
C LEU A 382 -18.98 -23.73 -2.43
N ARG A 383 -20.18 -24.00 -2.87
CA ARG A 383 -20.87 -25.26 -2.63
C ARG A 383 -20.30 -26.34 -3.57
N GLY A 384 -19.80 -27.44 -3.02
CA GLY A 384 -19.38 -28.61 -3.80
C GLY A 384 -18.08 -28.45 -4.62
N ASN A 385 -17.34 -27.32 -4.50
CA ASN A 385 -16.11 -27.13 -5.27
C ASN A 385 -14.94 -26.64 -4.40
N SER A 386 -13.99 -27.54 -4.15
CA SER A 386 -12.77 -27.27 -3.38
C SER A 386 -11.59 -26.80 -4.25
N ASP A 387 -11.74 -26.82 -5.58
CA ASP A 387 -10.63 -26.52 -6.50
C ASP A 387 -10.47 -25.03 -6.79
N TYR A 388 -11.44 -24.22 -6.39
CA TYR A 388 -11.40 -22.78 -6.55
C TYR A 388 -10.96 -22.06 -5.28
N GLN A 389 -10.14 -21.03 -5.46
CA GLN A 389 -9.74 -20.13 -4.39
C GLN A 389 -10.76 -18.98 -4.31
N VAL A 390 -11.44 -18.89 -3.17
CA VAL A 390 -12.36 -17.80 -2.86
C VAL A 390 -11.63 -16.77 -2.01
N THR A 391 -11.61 -15.52 -2.46
CA THR A 391 -11.06 -14.38 -1.71
C THR A 391 -12.16 -13.39 -1.43
N SER A 392 -12.37 -13.07 -0.15
CA SER A 392 -13.36 -12.10 0.32
C SER A 392 -12.91 -11.48 1.63
N ARG A 393 -13.57 -10.41 2.04
CA ARG A 393 -13.43 -9.84 3.40
C ARG A 393 -13.80 -10.91 4.42
N ARG A 394 -12.97 -11.09 5.45
CA ARG A 394 -13.17 -12.14 6.47
C ARG A 394 -13.84 -11.67 7.75
N SER A 395 -14.03 -10.38 7.90
CA SER A 395 -14.65 -9.80 9.08
C SER A 395 -15.07 -8.34 8.83
N TYR A 396 -16.04 -7.88 9.62
CA TYR A 396 -16.39 -6.46 9.74
C TYR A 396 -16.74 -6.15 11.19
N VAL A 397 -16.74 -4.88 11.55
CA VAL A 397 -17.16 -4.41 12.86
C VAL A 397 -18.63 -4.02 12.78
N ALA A 398 -19.49 -4.62 13.63
CA ALA A 398 -20.88 -4.22 13.74
C ALA A 398 -20.96 -2.74 14.19
N PRO A 399 -21.95 -1.95 13.75
CA PRO A 399 -22.10 -0.60 14.24
C PRO A 399 -22.33 -0.58 15.76
N GLU A 400 -22.00 0.52 16.37
CA GLU A 400 -22.41 0.81 17.75
C GLU A 400 -23.78 1.43 17.74
N ALA A 401 -24.58 1.17 18.79
CA ALA A 401 -25.84 1.89 19.00
C ALA A 401 -25.51 3.38 19.11
N ALA A 402 -26.24 4.24 18.38
CA ALA A 402 -26.11 5.67 18.56
C ALA A 402 -26.59 6.01 20.01
N ASN A 403 -25.68 6.64 20.77
CA ASN A 403 -26.01 7.19 22.08
C ASN A 403 -26.95 8.40 21.95
#